data_87a6914eb0b4873eb5f5b369b74d9ff6
#
_entry.id   87a6914eb0b4873eb5f5b369b74d9ff6
#
_cell.length_a   1.000
_cell.length_b   1.000
_cell.length_c   1.000
_cell.angle_alpha   90.00
_cell.angle_beta   90.00
_cell.angle_gamma   90.00
#
_symmetry.space_group_name_H-M   'P 1'
#
loop_
_entity.id
_entity.type
_entity.pdbx_description
1 polymer ?
#
loop_
_entity_poly.entity_id
_entity_poly.type
_entity_poly.pdbx_seq_one_letter_code
_entity_poly.pdbx_strand_id
1 'polypeptide(L)'
;MTTLSLKQWKKTSKELAKQVQGAQLVYFGSDEITILLFKNKVKKEFTPFFEGKLQKTVSLTAAIATAEFNKAWLEIINRTEDSEYKEVLKSKLFYARFDSRAFNIEGGINEALLSIWWRMKDVSRNSVQMLGRKYFSQKQVQNLKTYEVANKLDEIGHKWDDEVRTVNKYGNLFIREAYLGEGYNPKTKETVEVTRHDWFGTPEEQMKEFLSVRELEDLQKTKIFERLDFKE
;
A
#
# COMPACT_ATOMS: atom_id res chain seq x y z
N MET A 1 -9.79 9.25 -5.80
CA MET A 1 -10.02 8.68 -4.45
C MET A 1 -10.31 9.81 -3.46
N THR A 2 -11.40 9.76 -2.69
CA THR A 2 -11.71 10.77 -1.67
C THR A 2 -10.80 10.62 -0.46
N THR A 3 -10.68 11.66 0.38
CA THR A 3 -9.87 11.59 1.62
C THR A 3 -10.34 10.49 2.56
N LEU A 4 -11.64 10.21 2.58
CA LEU A 4 -12.25 9.17 3.41
C LEU A 4 -11.84 7.77 2.92
N SER A 5 -11.88 7.53 1.60
CA SER A 5 -11.46 6.24 1.04
C SER A 5 -9.97 5.95 1.26
N LEU A 6 -9.12 6.97 1.29
CA LEU A 6 -7.69 6.81 1.57
C LEU A 6 -7.41 6.33 3.00
N LYS A 7 -8.11 6.90 4.00
CA LYS A 7 -7.98 6.45 5.39
C LYS A 7 -8.39 4.98 5.55
N GLN A 8 -9.43 4.58 4.85
CA GLN A 8 -9.94 3.22 4.83
C GLN A 8 -8.91 2.25 4.23
N TRP A 9 -8.38 2.55 3.03
CA TRP A 9 -7.35 1.74 2.38
C TRP A 9 -6.09 1.62 3.24
N LYS A 10 -5.62 2.73 3.80
CA LYS A 10 -4.47 2.77 4.70
C LYS A 10 -4.66 1.85 5.91
N LYS A 11 -5.82 1.92 6.56
CA LYS A 11 -6.15 1.09 7.72
C LYS A 11 -6.22 -0.38 7.33
N THR A 12 -6.99 -0.70 6.29
CA THR A 12 -7.16 -2.07 5.79
C THR A 12 -5.83 -2.72 5.45
N SER A 13 -4.96 -2.02 4.72
CA SER A 13 -3.65 -2.54 4.32
C SER A 13 -2.76 -2.86 5.52
N LYS A 14 -2.73 -1.97 6.52
CA LYS A 14 -1.97 -2.20 7.75
C LYS A 14 -2.53 -3.36 8.58
N GLU A 15 -3.84 -3.42 8.77
CA GLU A 15 -4.47 -4.49 9.56
C GLU A 15 -4.37 -5.85 8.86
N LEU A 16 -4.50 -5.89 7.54
CA LEU A 16 -4.23 -7.10 6.76
C LEU A 16 -2.77 -7.55 6.92
N ALA A 17 -1.81 -6.63 6.76
CA ALA A 17 -0.38 -6.96 6.88
C ALA A 17 0.02 -7.44 8.28
N LYS A 18 -0.62 -6.93 9.35
CA LYS A 18 -0.40 -7.39 10.73
C LYS A 18 -0.82 -8.84 10.92
N GLN A 19 -1.86 -9.29 10.22
CA GLN A 19 -2.41 -10.65 10.34
C GLN A 19 -1.72 -11.65 9.41
N VAL A 20 -0.94 -11.18 8.42
CA VAL A 20 -0.18 -12.05 7.50
C VAL A 20 1.21 -12.31 8.07
N GLN A 21 1.42 -13.52 8.57
CA GLN A 21 2.72 -13.94 9.10
C GLN A 21 3.81 -13.86 8.03
N GLY A 22 4.93 -13.24 8.36
CA GLY A 22 6.06 -13.08 7.44
C GLY A 22 5.98 -11.84 6.56
N ALA A 23 4.90 -11.07 6.62
CA ALA A 23 4.80 -9.80 5.91
C ALA A 23 5.87 -8.81 6.39
N GLN A 24 6.59 -8.19 5.44
CA GLN A 24 7.63 -7.20 5.71
C GLN A 24 7.37 -5.87 5.00
N LEU A 25 6.62 -5.89 3.90
CA LEU A 25 6.22 -4.71 3.15
C LEU A 25 4.77 -4.87 2.72
N VAL A 26 4.00 -3.81 2.83
CA VAL A 26 2.66 -3.70 2.24
C VAL A 26 2.56 -2.41 1.43
N TYR A 27 2.11 -2.56 0.21
CA TYR A 27 1.81 -1.46 -0.70
C TYR A 27 0.32 -1.47 -1.03
N PHE A 28 -0.30 -0.30 -1.07
CA PHE A 28 -1.60 -0.15 -1.69
C PHE A 28 -1.62 1.03 -2.67
N GLY A 29 -2.30 0.83 -3.78
CA GLY A 29 -2.51 1.86 -4.78
C GLY A 29 -3.74 1.54 -5.61
N SER A 30 -4.52 2.57 -5.95
CA SER A 30 -5.82 2.41 -6.60
C SER A 30 -6.77 1.51 -5.80
N ASP A 31 -6.99 0.29 -6.22
CA ASP A 31 -7.91 -0.72 -5.67
C ASP A 31 -7.20 -2.04 -5.31
N GLU A 32 -5.87 -2.03 -5.26
CA GLU A 32 -5.05 -3.20 -4.96
C GLU A 32 -4.23 -3.03 -3.68
N ILE A 33 -4.04 -4.14 -2.97
CA ILE A 33 -3.08 -4.29 -1.86
C ILE A 33 -2.09 -5.38 -2.23
N THR A 34 -0.80 -5.07 -2.18
CA THR A 34 0.29 -6.03 -2.41
C THR A 34 1.08 -6.20 -1.13
N ILE A 35 1.33 -7.44 -0.71
CA ILE A 35 2.11 -7.75 0.49
C ILE A 35 3.31 -8.60 0.06
N LEU A 36 4.51 -8.19 0.47
CA LEU A 36 5.72 -8.98 0.30
C LEU A 36 6.04 -9.72 1.60
N LEU A 37 6.24 -11.03 1.47
CA LEU A 37 6.65 -11.91 2.54
C LEU A 37 8.06 -12.40 2.24
N PHE A 38 8.98 -12.18 3.16
CA PHE A 38 10.34 -12.69 3.06
C PHE A 38 10.97 -12.83 4.45
N LYS A 39 12.10 -13.55 4.50
CA LYS A 39 12.88 -13.70 5.73
C LYS A 39 13.60 -12.40 6.05
N ASN A 40 13.42 -11.89 7.26
CA ASN A 40 14.20 -10.76 7.74
C ASN A 40 15.50 -11.21 8.45
N LYS A 41 16.43 -10.28 8.68
CA LYS A 41 17.75 -10.56 9.31
C LYS A 41 17.66 -11.17 10.71
N VAL A 42 16.61 -10.84 11.45
CA VAL A 42 16.47 -11.23 12.87
C VAL A 42 16.01 -12.68 13.04
N LYS A 43 15.18 -13.18 12.12
CA LYS A 43 14.62 -14.55 12.24
C LYS A 43 15.57 -15.59 11.64
N LYS A 44 15.96 -16.59 12.44
CA LYS A 44 16.76 -17.73 11.96
C LYS A 44 15.99 -18.60 10.95
N GLU A 45 14.66 -18.74 11.14
CA GLU A 45 13.79 -19.54 10.29
C GLU A 45 12.64 -18.70 9.77
N PHE A 46 12.25 -18.92 8.53
CA PHE A 46 11.10 -18.30 7.89
C PHE A 46 10.03 -19.36 7.65
N THR A 47 8.89 -19.22 8.30
CA THR A 47 7.73 -20.01 8.01
C THR A 47 6.74 -19.16 7.23
N PRO A 48 6.45 -19.52 5.97
CA PRO A 48 5.46 -18.81 5.17
C PRO A 48 4.08 -18.81 5.85
N PHE A 49 3.26 -17.84 5.53
CA PHE A 49 1.88 -17.79 6.00
C PHE A 49 1.15 -19.09 5.67
N PHE A 50 0.62 -19.75 6.67
CA PHE A 50 0.03 -21.11 6.58
C PHE A 50 0.93 -22.15 5.91
N GLU A 51 2.22 -22.12 6.17
CA GLU A 51 3.20 -23.06 5.60
C GLU A 51 3.20 -23.07 4.05
N GLY A 52 2.81 -21.94 3.41
CA GLY A 52 2.73 -21.82 1.97
C GLY A 52 1.53 -22.53 1.32
N LYS A 53 0.53 -22.96 2.09
CA LYS A 53 -0.70 -23.60 1.55
C LYS A 53 -1.51 -22.55 0.77
N LEU A 54 -1.37 -22.55 -0.56
CA LEU A 54 -1.91 -21.53 -1.46
C LEU A 54 -3.40 -21.27 -1.25
N GLN A 55 -4.23 -22.30 -1.26
CA GLN A 55 -5.68 -22.19 -1.09
C GLN A 55 -6.04 -21.46 0.22
N LYS A 56 -5.34 -21.79 1.31
CA LYS A 56 -5.57 -21.20 2.62
C LYS A 56 -5.08 -19.76 2.68
N THR A 57 -3.92 -19.49 2.08
CA THR A 57 -3.36 -18.15 1.97
C THR A 57 -4.33 -17.22 1.24
N VAL A 58 -4.76 -17.56 0.02
CA VAL A 58 -5.61 -16.67 -0.78
C VAL A 58 -7.00 -16.50 -0.21
N SER A 59 -7.62 -17.57 0.32
CA SER A 59 -8.96 -17.48 0.90
C SER A 59 -8.98 -16.61 2.16
N LEU A 60 -7.99 -16.76 3.04
CA LEU A 60 -7.94 -16.01 4.29
C LEU A 60 -7.50 -14.55 4.09
N THR A 61 -6.54 -14.28 3.21
CA THR A 61 -6.16 -12.89 2.92
C THR A 61 -7.30 -12.11 2.28
N ALA A 62 -8.06 -12.71 1.37
CA ALA A 62 -9.27 -12.11 0.80
C ALA A 62 -10.34 -11.85 1.87
N ALA A 63 -10.60 -12.82 2.75
CA ALA A 63 -11.56 -12.68 3.84
C ALA A 63 -11.15 -11.59 4.83
N ILE A 64 -9.88 -11.55 5.25
CA ILE A 64 -9.35 -10.53 6.15
C ILE A 64 -9.44 -9.14 5.50
N ALA A 65 -9.01 -8.98 4.24
CA ALA A 65 -9.09 -7.71 3.52
C ALA A 65 -10.54 -7.21 3.46
N THR A 66 -11.48 -8.09 3.11
CA THR A 66 -12.91 -7.78 3.05
C THR A 66 -13.44 -7.34 4.41
N ALA A 67 -13.12 -8.06 5.48
CA ALA A 67 -13.58 -7.76 6.83
C ALA A 67 -13.01 -6.40 7.32
N GLU A 68 -11.70 -6.21 7.21
CA GLU A 68 -11.04 -4.98 7.68
C GLU A 68 -11.44 -3.75 6.85
N PHE A 69 -11.70 -3.91 5.55
CA PHE A 69 -12.18 -2.82 4.72
C PHE A 69 -13.59 -2.39 5.12
N ASN A 70 -14.52 -3.32 5.32
CA ASN A 70 -15.88 -3.02 5.75
C ASN A 70 -15.92 -2.46 7.18
N LYS A 71 -15.06 -2.95 8.09
CA LYS A 71 -14.89 -2.40 9.42
C LYS A 71 -14.39 -0.95 9.40
N ALA A 72 -13.37 -0.65 8.57
CA ALA A 72 -12.88 0.71 8.39
C ALA A 72 -13.95 1.62 7.75
N TRP A 73 -14.80 1.08 6.88
CA TRP A 73 -15.93 1.80 6.30
C TRP A 73 -16.99 2.15 7.35
N LEU A 74 -17.32 1.22 8.22
CA LEU A 74 -18.26 1.47 9.33
C LEU A 74 -17.75 2.56 10.28
N GLU A 75 -16.44 2.60 10.55
CA GLU A 75 -15.85 3.68 11.36
C GLU A 75 -15.99 5.06 10.70
N ILE A 76 -15.87 5.12 9.37
CA ILE A 76 -16.09 6.36 8.62
C ILE A 76 -17.55 6.80 8.76
N ILE A 77 -18.50 5.88 8.57
CA ILE A 77 -19.93 6.15 8.73
C ILE A 77 -20.21 6.73 10.13
N ASN A 78 -19.66 6.11 11.16
CA ASN A 78 -19.91 6.54 12.55
C ASN A 78 -19.35 7.93 12.86
N ARG A 79 -18.29 8.36 12.15
CA ARG A 79 -17.67 9.70 12.31
C ARG A 79 -18.26 10.75 11.36
N THR A 80 -19.12 10.37 10.43
CA THR A 80 -19.75 11.30 9.49
C THR A 80 -20.96 11.95 10.15
N GLU A 81 -20.93 13.27 10.26
CA GLU A 81 -21.99 14.08 10.88
C GLU A 81 -23.09 14.42 9.87
N ASP A 82 -22.72 14.66 8.60
CA ASP A 82 -23.67 14.92 7.51
C ASP A 82 -24.62 13.74 7.31
N SER A 83 -25.90 13.96 7.56
CA SER A 83 -26.93 12.93 7.57
C SER A 83 -27.20 12.34 6.15
N GLU A 84 -27.22 13.18 5.13
CA GLU A 84 -27.48 12.75 3.74
C GLU A 84 -26.28 11.94 3.21
N TYR A 85 -25.07 12.46 3.38
CA TYR A 85 -23.86 11.75 2.99
C TYR A 85 -23.66 10.45 3.77
N LYS A 86 -24.03 10.42 5.04
CA LYS A 86 -24.00 9.22 5.90
C LYS A 86 -24.90 8.12 5.37
N GLU A 87 -26.12 8.43 4.90
CA GLU A 87 -27.02 7.44 4.30
C GLU A 87 -26.45 6.90 2.99
N VAL A 88 -25.81 7.72 2.16
CA VAL A 88 -25.09 7.27 0.97
C VAL A 88 -23.95 6.30 1.33
N LEU A 89 -23.21 6.59 2.40
CA LEU A 89 -22.16 5.68 2.87
C LEU A 89 -22.73 4.37 3.41
N LYS A 90 -23.80 4.41 4.18
CA LYS A 90 -24.49 3.22 4.70
C LYS A 90 -25.00 2.31 3.59
N SER A 91 -25.56 2.88 2.51
CA SER A 91 -26.07 2.10 1.39
C SER A 91 -25.00 1.27 0.68
N LYS A 92 -23.71 1.61 0.87
CA LYS A 92 -22.54 0.91 0.29
C LYS A 92 -21.83 0.00 1.29
N LEU A 93 -22.27 -0.04 2.54
CA LEU A 93 -21.65 -0.88 3.56
C LEU A 93 -21.82 -2.36 3.21
N PHE A 94 -20.76 -3.15 3.39
CA PHE A 94 -20.68 -4.59 3.08
C PHE A 94 -20.73 -4.97 1.59
N TYR A 95 -20.66 -4.01 0.67
CA TYR A 95 -20.55 -4.32 -0.76
C TYR A 95 -19.13 -4.63 -1.22
N ALA A 96 -18.14 -4.12 -0.52
CA ALA A 96 -16.73 -4.39 -0.87
C ALA A 96 -16.39 -5.87 -0.65
N ARG A 97 -15.77 -6.47 -1.66
CA ARG A 97 -15.26 -7.84 -1.64
C ARG A 97 -13.90 -7.85 -2.30
N PHE A 98 -13.00 -8.66 -1.76
CA PHE A 98 -11.64 -8.83 -2.27
C PHE A 98 -11.47 -10.26 -2.77
N ASP A 99 -10.81 -10.41 -3.90
CA ASP A 99 -10.10 -11.62 -4.27
C ASP A 99 -8.65 -11.54 -3.83
N SER A 100 -7.93 -12.63 -3.86
CA SER A 100 -6.52 -12.68 -3.57
C SER A 100 -5.78 -13.65 -4.47
N ARG A 101 -4.53 -13.29 -4.76
CA ARG A 101 -3.58 -14.11 -5.52
C ARG A 101 -2.29 -14.18 -4.74
N ALA A 102 -1.66 -15.34 -4.75
CA ALA A 102 -0.34 -15.52 -4.14
C ALA A 102 0.55 -16.30 -5.11
N PHE A 103 1.79 -15.91 -5.19
CA PHE A 103 2.80 -16.56 -6.04
C PHE A 103 4.18 -16.37 -5.44
N ASN A 104 5.08 -17.27 -5.76
CA ASN A 104 6.49 -17.15 -5.41
C ASN A 104 7.21 -16.27 -6.40
N ILE A 105 8.19 -15.51 -5.92
CA ILE A 105 9.09 -14.71 -6.74
C ILE A 105 10.45 -15.39 -6.68
N GLU A 106 10.90 -15.95 -7.82
CA GLU A 106 12.12 -16.77 -7.90
C GLU A 106 13.38 -15.90 -8.00
N GLY A 107 13.28 -14.70 -8.62
CA GLY A 107 14.39 -13.75 -8.77
C GLY A 107 14.75 -12.97 -7.49
N GLY A 108 14.23 -13.41 -6.34
CA GLY A 108 14.56 -12.85 -5.03
C GLY A 108 14.05 -11.44 -4.80
N ILE A 109 14.75 -10.70 -3.94
CA ILE A 109 14.29 -9.37 -3.47
C ILE A 109 14.24 -8.34 -4.61
N ASN A 110 15.12 -8.42 -5.58
CA ASN A 110 15.14 -7.48 -6.72
C ASN A 110 13.87 -7.58 -7.54
N GLU A 111 13.46 -8.80 -7.89
CA GLU A 111 12.23 -9.03 -8.64
C GLU A 111 10.99 -8.66 -7.80
N ALA A 112 11.02 -8.92 -6.50
CA ALA A 112 9.98 -8.50 -5.58
C ALA A 112 9.84 -6.97 -5.54
N LEU A 113 10.95 -6.23 -5.43
CA LEU A 113 10.95 -4.77 -5.47
C LEU A 113 10.52 -4.24 -6.85
N LEU A 114 10.95 -4.89 -7.93
CA LEU A 114 10.52 -4.56 -9.29
C LEU A 114 9.00 -4.68 -9.44
N SER A 115 8.39 -5.69 -8.83
CA SER A 115 6.94 -5.86 -8.86
C SER A 115 6.22 -4.68 -8.19
N ILE A 116 6.73 -4.17 -7.05
CA ILE A 116 6.21 -2.98 -6.37
C ILE A 116 6.44 -1.73 -7.25
N TRP A 117 7.63 -1.59 -7.85
CA TRP A 117 7.94 -0.47 -8.73
C TRP A 117 6.96 -0.39 -9.92
N TRP A 118 6.65 -1.52 -10.56
CA TRP A 118 5.66 -1.58 -11.62
C TRP A 118 4.26 -1.17 -11.16
N ARG A 119 3.82 -1.62 -9.98
CA ARG A 119 2.54 -1.20 -9.37
C ARG A 119 2.49 0.31 -9.14
N MET A 120 3.57 0.87 -8.59
CA MET A 120 3.67 2.31 -8.38
C MET A 120 3.64 3.09 -9.70
N LYS A 121 4.32 2.61 -10.74
CA LYS A 121 4.29 3.21 -12.10
C LYS A 121 2.88 3.18 -12.69
N ASP A 122 2.16 2.10 -12.52
CA ASP A 122 0.76 1.98 -12.98
C ASP A 122 -0.16 2.97 -12.25
N VAL A 123 -0.06 3.06 -10.94
CA VAL A 123 -0.83 4.03 -10.15
C VAL A 123 -0.53 5.46 -10.61
N SER A 124 0.75 5.79 -10.82
CA SER A 124 1.16 7.11 -11.31
C SER A 124 0.55 7.43 -12.68
N ARG A 125 0.66 6.52 -13.64
CA ARG A 125 0.05 6.68 -14.97
C ARG A 125 -1.46 6.83 -14.90
N ASN A 126 -2.13 6.00 -14.13
CA ASN A 126 -3.57 6.03 -13.96
C ASN A 126 -4.04 7.34 -13.30
N SER A 127 -3.26 7.92 -12.40
CA SER A 127 -3.61 9.19 -11.75
C SER A 127 -3.59 10.38 -12.71
N VAL A 128 -2.68 10.41 -13.68
CA VAL A 128 -2.67 11.41 -14.76
C VAL A 128 -3.91 11.25 -15.64
N GLN A 129 -4.22 10.00 -16.03
CA GLN A 129 -5.41 9.72 -16.84
C GLN A 129 -6.71 10.08 -16.10
N MET A 130 -6.79 9.85 -14.80
CA MET A 130 -7.93 10.25 -13.98
C MET A 130 -8.09 11.77 -13.92
N LEU A 131 -6.99 12.52 -13.75
CA LEU A 131 -7.03 13.98 -13.81
C LEU A 131 -7.45 14.46 -15.19
N GLY A 132 -6.91 13.87 -16.26
CA GLY A 132 -7.31 14.18 -17.63
C GLY A 132 -8.81 14.01 -17.87
N ARG A 133 -9.40 12.92 -17.39
CA ARG A 133 -10.85 12.65 -17.51
C ARG A 133 -11.73 13.59 -16.69
N LYS A 134 -11.19 14.33 -15.75
CA LYS A 134 -11.91 15.37 -15.02
C LYS A 134 -12.16 16.62 -15.90
N TYR A 135 -11.22 16.92 -16.80
CA TYR A 135 -11.24 18.14 -17.61
C TYR A 135 -11.55 17.89 -19.09
N PHE A 136 -11.32 16.70 -19.59
CA PHE A 136 -11.50 16.33 -20.99
C PHE A 136 -12.48 15.17 -21.13
N SER A 137 -13.23 15.19 -22.24
CA SER A 137 -14.07 14.07 -22.62
C SER A 137 -13.23 12.82 -22.97
N GLN A 138 -13.85 11.65 -22.90
CA GLN A 138 -13.20 10.38 -23.29
C GLN A 138 -12.55 10.45 -24.68
N LYS A 139 -13.23 11.07 -25.67
CA LYS A 139 -12.72 11.20 -27.03
C LYS A 139 -11.45 12.05 -27.13
N GLN A 140 -11.30 13.06 -26.28
CA GLN A 140 -10.15 13.97 -26.29
C GLN A 140 -8.89 13.38 -25.66
N VAL A 141 -9.02 12.35 -24.82
CA VAL A 141 -7.89 11.70 -24.16
C VAL A 141 -7.69 10.24 -24.60
N GLN A 142 -8.61 9.71 -25.39
CA GLN A 142 -8.53 8.35 -25.91
C GLN A 142 -7.28 8.21 -26.79
N ASN A 143 -6.52 7.13 -26.58
CA ASN A 143 -5.27 6.81 -27.28
C ASN A 143 -4.09 7.78 -27.04
N LEU A 144 -4.24 8.77 -26.16
CA LEU A 144 -3.12 9.62 -25.77
C LEU A 144 -2.22 8.91 -24.76
N LYS A 145 -0.91 9.09 -24.93
CA LYS A 145 0.06 8.67 -23.93
C LYS A 145 -0.03 9.55 -22.68
N THR A 146 0.44 9.04 -21.55
CA THR A 146 0.34 9.75 -20.27
C THR A 146 0.95 11.16 -20.31
N TYR A 147 2.10 11.34 -20.96
CA TYR A 147 2.73 12.65 -21.08
C TYR A 147 1.93 13.62 -21.95
N GLU A 148 1.23 13.11 -22.98
CA GLU A 148 0.37 13.96 -23.85
C GLU A 148 -0.85 14.47 -23.07
N VAL A 149 -1.41 13.63 -22.20
CA VAL A 149 -2.49 14.05 -21.30
C VAL A 149 -1.99 15.08 -20.28
N ALA A 150 -0.79 14.89 -19.72
CA ALA A 150 -0.18 15.85 -18.80
C ALA A 150 0.05 17.20 -19.47
N ASN A 151 0.61 17.23 -20.70
CA ASN A 151 0.81 18.46 -21.46
C ASN A 151 -0.51 19.19 -21.73
N LYS A 152 -1.56 18.46 -22.12
CA LYS A 152 -2.90 19.07 -22.34
C LYS A 152 -3.48 19.67 -21.06
N LEU A 153 -3.22 19.04 -19.91
CA LEU A 153 -3.62 19.59 -18.61
C LEU A 153 -2.85 20.88 -18.29
N ASP A 154 -1.53 20.90 -18.53
CA ASP A 154 -0.68 22.07 -18.33
C ASP A 154 -1.12 23.25 -19.21
N GLU A 155 -1.51 23.00 -20.48
CA GLU A 155 -2.02 24.00 -21.41
C GLU A 155 -3.26 24.74 -20.89
N ILE A 156 -4.09 24.08 -20.08
CA ILE A 156 -5.29 24.66 -19.46
C ILE A 156 -5.06 25.10 -18.00
N GLY A 157 -3.80 25.11 -17.54
CA GLY A 157 -3.40 25.58 -16.21
C GLY A 157 -3.58 24.56 -15.07
N HIS A 158 -3.80 23.29 -15.39
CA HIS A 158 -3.99 22.21 -14.41
C HIS A 158 -2.77 21.30 -14.36
N LYS A 159 -1.94 21.46 -13.31
CA LYS A 159 -0.74 20.66 -13.13
C LYS A 159 -1.02 19.42 -12.28
N TRP A 160 -0.62 18.25 -12.79
CA TRP A 160 -0.76 17.00 -12.06
C TRP A 160 -0.04 17.02 -10.70
N ASP A 161 1.14 17.66 -10.64
CA ASP A 161 1.91 17.74 -9.40
C ASP A 161 1.22 18.56 -8.31
N ASP A 162 0.42 19.53 -8.68
CA ASP A 162 -0.26 20.43 -7.73
C ASP A 162 -1.63 19.86 -7.30
N GLU A 163 -2.35 19.23 -8.24
CA GLU A 163 -3.74 18.82 -8.00
C GLU A 163 -3.90 17.40 -7.47
N VAL A 164 -2.96 16.51 -7.78
CA VAL A 164 -3.06 15.10 -7.36
C VAL A 164 -2.28 14.88 -6.08
N ARG A 165 -2.94 14.34 -5.07
CA ARG A 165 -2.28 14.01 -3.79
C ARG A 165 -1.25 12.91 -3.98
N THR A 166 -0.16 12.96 -3.22
CA THR A 166 0.93 11.99 -3.21
C THR A 166 0.47 10.54 -3.22
N VAL A 167 -0.48 10.19 -2.36
CA VAL A 167 -1.01 8.83 -2.28
C VAL A 167 -1.80 8.41 -3.52
N ASN A 168 -2.38 9.34 -4.26
CA ASN A 168 -3.04 9.05 -5.54
C ASN A 168 -2.03 8.99 -6.68
N LYS A 169 -0.88 9.70 -6.54
CA LYS A 169 0.22 9.67 -7.51
C LYS A 169 1.02 8.38 -7.47
N TYR A 170 1.32 7.91 -6.26
CA TYR A 170 2.33 6.87 -6.03
C TYR A 170 1.80 5.68 -5.22
N GLY A 171 0.55 5.73 -4.74
CA GLY A 171 0.07 4.78 -3.74
C GLY A 171 0.61 5.11 -2.35
N ASN A 172 0.62 4.11 -1.49
CA ASN A 172 1.21 4.22 -0.15
C ASN A 172 1.91 2.90 0.20
N LEU A 173 3.10 3.02 0.76
CA LEU A 173 3.95 1.89 1.10
C LEU A 173 4.29 1.93 2.58
N PHE A 174 4.11 0.80 3.26
CA PHE A 174 4.50 0.61 4.65
C PHE A 174 5.52 -0.50 4.75
N ILE A 175 6.52 -0.26 5.58
CA ILE A 175 7.56 -1.23 5.90
C ILE A 175 7.45 -1.59 7.37
N ARG A 176 7.64 -2.86 7.67
CA ARG A 176 7.67 -3.37 9.04
C ARG A 176 9.06 -3.18 9.61
N GLU A 177 9.21 -2.25 10.53
CA GLU A 177 10.48 -1.88 11.13
C GLU A 177 10.50 -2.18 12.62
N ALA A 178 11.70 -2.47 13.13
CA ALA A 178 11.96 -2.60 14.55
C ALA A 178 12.09 -1.19 15.19
N TYR A 179 11.59 -1.06 16.39
CA TYR A 179 11.81 0.12 17.24
C TYR A 179 11.98 -0.30 18.71
N LEU A 180 12.68 0.53 19.46
CA LEU A 180 12.82 0.33 20.90
C LEU A 180 11.58 0.91 21.61
N GLY A 181 11.02 0.14 22.49
CA GLY A 181 9.85 0.52 23.27
C GLY A 181 9.95 0.00 24.70
N GLU A 182 9.11 0.50 25.58
CA GLU A 182 9.05 0.06 26.95
C GLU A 182 8.20 -1.19 27.08
N GLY A 183 8.69 -2.16 27.84
CA GLY A 183 7.98 -3.36 28.26
C GLY A 183 8.03 -3.52 29.78
N TYR A 184 7.03 -4.15 30.37
CA TYR A 184 7.03 -4.48 31.78
C TYR A 184 7.44 -5.94 32.00
N ASN A 185 8.47 -6.16 32.83
CA ASN A 185 8.87 -7.51 33.24
C ASN A 185 8.14 -7.89 34.54
N PRO A 186 7.16 -8.81 34.48
CA PRO A 186 6.37 -9.17 35.66
C PRO A 186 7.17 -9.91 36.75
N LYS A 187 8.33 -10.48 36.40
CA LYS A 187 9.19 -11.20 37.37
C LYS A 187 10.04 -10.25 38.18
N THR A 188 10.67 -9.23 37.52
CA THR A 188 11.50 -8.25 38.22
C THR A 188 10.71 -7.01 38.66
N LYS A 189 9.45 -6.86 38.19
CA LYS A 189 8.60 -5.69 38.40
C LYS A 189 9.20 -4.37 37.88
N GLU A 190 10.04 -4.45 36.86
CA GLU A 190 10.76 -3.32 36.28
C GLU A 190 10.28 -3.04 34.86
N THR A 191 10.38 -1.80 34.46
CA THR A 191 10.27 -1.39 33.05
C THR A 191 11.59 -1.68 32.36
N VAL A 192 11.55 -2.42 31.27
CA VAL A 192 12.72 -2.81 30.47
C VAL A 192 12.52 -2.36 29.04
N GLU A 193 13.64 -2.04 28.38
CA GLU A 193 13.63 -1.77 26.96
C GLU A 193 13.45 -3.06 26.16
N VAL A 194 12.51 -3.04 25.20
CA VAL A 194 12.19 -4.19 24.37
C VAL A 194 12.13 -3.79 22.90
N THR A 195 12.62 -4.65 22.02
CA THR A 195 12.46 -4.46 20.58
C THR A 195 11.04 -4.83 20.16
N ARG A 196 10.34 -3.87 19.60
CA ARG A 196 9.00 -4.04 19.01
C ARG A 196 9.05 -3.83 17.51
N HIS A 197 8.00 -4.21 16.81
CA HIS A 197 7.85 -3.97 15.37
C HIS A 197 6.51 -3.31 15.11
N ASP A 198 6.51 -2.33 14.23
CA ASP A 198 5.27 -1.73 13.69
C ASP A 198 5.47 -1.36 12.21
N TRP A 199 4.39 -0.90 11.60
CA TRP A 199 4.31 -0.54 10.19
C TRP A 199 4.47 0.97 10.01
N PHE A 200 5.60 1.37 9.44
CA PHE A 200 5.94 2.77 9.19
C PHE A 200 5.72 3.13 7.72
N GLY A 201 5.03 4.25 7.50
CA GLY A 201 4.79 4.77 6.15
C GLY A 201 6.06 5.28 5.49
N THR A 202 6.11 5.21 4.17
CA THR A 202 7.24 5.69 3.39
C THR A 202 7.00 7.15 2.98
N PRO A 203 7.93 8.08 3.24
CA PRO A 203 7.86 9.46 2.80
C PRO A 203 7.82 9.60 1.27
N GLU A 204 7.26 10.71 0.79
CA GLU A 204 7.09 10.96 -0.65
C GLU A 204 8.42 11.00 -1.40
N GLU A 205 9.44 11.61 -0.82
CA GLU A 205 10.79 11.70 -1.39
C GLU A 205 11.39 10.31 -1.63
N GLN A 206 11.22 9.36 -0.71
CA GLN A 206 11.69 7.98 -0.88
C GLN A 206 10.88 7.22 -1.95
N MET A 207 9.60 7.52 -2.07
CA MET A 207 8.75 6.96 -3.14
C MET A 207 9.20 7.49 -4.51
N LYS A 208 9.52 8.78 -4.61
CA LYS A 208 10.05 9.40 -5.83
C LYS A 208 11.43 8.86 -6.20
N GLU A 209 12.33 8.73 -5.22
CA GLU A 209 13.64 8.10 -5.40
C GLU A 209 13.49 6.70 -5.98
N PHE A 210 12.68 5.85 -5.35
CA PHE A 210 12.43 4.48 -5.81
C PHE A 210 11.86 4.41 -7.23
N LEU A 211 10.94 5.30 -7.58
CA LEU A 211 10.35 5.37 -8.92
C LEU A 211 11.32 5.92 -9.99
N SER A 212 12.34 6.67 -9.61
CA SER A 212 13.33 7.23 -10.53
C SER A 212 14.38 6.22 -10.98
N VAL A 213 14.47 5.07 -10.30
CA VAL A 213 15.42 3.99 -10.61
C VAL A 213 15.20 3.49 -12.05
N ARG A 214 16.28 3.38 -12.81
CA ARG A 214 16.27 2.90 -14.21
C ARG A 214 16.78 1.49 -14.36
N GLU A 215 17.80 1.15 -13.57
CA GLU A 215 18.43 -0.18 -13.58
C GLU A 215 17.94 -0.99 -12.38
N LEU A 216 17.64 -2.26 -12.59
CA LEU A 216 17.08 -3.14 -11.55
C LEU A 216 17.99 -3.23 -10.30
N GLU A 217 19.30 -3.26 -10.52
CA GLU A 217 20.32 -3.34 -9.46
C GLU A 217 20.30 -2.11 -8.55
N ASP A 218 19.88 -0.96 -9.06
CA ASP A 218 19.81 0.28 -8.29
C ASP A 218 18.64 0.31 -7.30
N LEU A 219 17.65 -0.58 -7.45
CA LEU A 219 16.56 -0.72 -6.47
C LEU A 219 17.09 -1.03 -5.06
N GLN A 220 18.18 -1.78 -4.96
CA GLN A 220 18.83 -2.10 -3.68
C GLN A 220 19.59 -0.90 -3.07
N LYS A 221 19.83 0.15 -3.82
CA LYS A 221 20.50 1.38 -3.34
C LYS A 221 19.51 2.42 -2.80
N THR A 222 18.22 2.13 -2.85
CA THR A 222 17.17 3.05 -2.41
C THR A 222 16.93 3.00 -0.91
N LYS A 223 16.43 4.10 -0.35
CA LYS A 223 16.03 4.17 1.07
C LYS A 223 14.92 3.16 1.42
N ILE A 224 14.09 2.79 0.48
CA ILE A 224 13.07 1.75 0.67
C ILE A 224 13.75 0.40 0.95
N PHE A 225 14.78 0.04 0.18
CA PHE A 225 15.51 -1.21 0.41
C PHE A 225 16.29 -1.21 1.73
N GLU A 226 16.97 -0.12 2.07
CA GLU A 226 17.70 0.00 3.35
C GLU A 226 16.80 -0.27 4.56
N ARG A 227 15.52 0.12 4.49
CA ARG A 227 14.52 -0.08 5.55
C ARG A 227 13.98 -1.51 5.65
N LEU A 228 14.14 -2.32 4.62
CA LEU A 228 13.59 -3.69 4.55
C LEU A 228 14.49 -4.63 5.34
N ASP A 229 15.17 -4.55 6.24
CA ASP A 229 15.91 -5.53 7.06
C ASP A 229 16.05 -6.93 6.38
N PHE A 230 16.35 -6.91 5.07
CA PHE A 230 16.44 -8.10 4.24
C PHE A 230 17.78 -8.85 4.50
N LYS A 231 17.69 -10.18 4.54
CA LYS A 231 18.86 -11.06 4.63
C LYS A 231 18.85 -12.02 3.44
N GLU A 232 19.96 -12.07 2.73
CA GLU A 232 20.26 -13.08 1.71
C GLU A 232 20.27 -14.50 2.26
#